data_9fb8cdcffec00ed52dc1b11c35dc5cf5
#
_entry.id   9fb8cdcffec00ed52dc1b11c35dc5cf5
#
_cell.length_a   1.000
_cell.length_b   1.000
_cell.length_c   1.000
_cell.angle_alpha   90.00
_cell.angle_beta   90.00
_cell.angle_gamma   90.00
#
_symmetry.space_group_name_H-M   'P 1'
#
loop_
_entity.id
_entity.type
_entity.pdbx_description
1 polymer ?
#
loop_
_entity_poly.entity_id
_entity_poly.type
_entity_poly.pdbx_seq_one_letter_code
_entity_poly.pdbx_strand_id
1 'polypeptide(L)'
;MPQYILALDQGTTSSRALLFDAAGEVAALAQQEFRQNYPRPGWVEHDAREIWSAQYAVARRALEHAGVDVKSVAAIAITNQRETTVLWDRFTGEPIAPAIVWQDRRTAERVEALEAQGLGPLVSGKTGLRLDAYFSATKIEWLLDHVSGARQRAEKGEILFGTMDSWLIWNLTRGAEHVTDTTNASRTLLCDLRSGQWDDELLDIFRIPRAMLPRIEPSSGVVGC
;
A
#
# COMPACT_ATOMS: atom_id res chain seq x y z
N MET A 1 -14.78 -18.73 -22.46
CA MET A 1 -15.11 -17.40 -21.91
C MET A 1 -14.47 -17.32 -20.54
N PRO A 2 -13.97 -16.16 -20.09
CA PRO A 2 -13.43 -16.00 -18.73
C PRO A 2 -14.49 -16.39 -17.70
N GLN A 3 -14.12 -17.22 -16.72
CA GLN A 3 -15.07 -17.82 -15.77
C GLN A 3 -14.64 -17.62 -14.31
N TYR A 4 -13.44 -17.05 -14.09
CA TYR A 4 -12.85 -16.96 -12.75
C TYR A 4 -12.46 -15.53 -12.39
N ILE A 5 -12.50 -15.23 -11.09
CA ILE A 5 -11.90 -14.03 -10.48
C ILE A 5 -10.77 -14.51 -9.58
N LEU A 6 -9.57 -13.95 -9.76
CA LEU A 6 -8.42 -14.19 -8.90
C LEU A 6 -8.33 -13.09 -7.84
N ALA A 7 -8.64 -13.41 -6.59
CA ALA A 7 -8.52 -12.50 -5.47
C ALA A 7 -7.14 -12.65 -4.80
N LEU A 8 -6.38 -11.56 -4.74
CA LEU A 8 -5.11 -11.44 -4.03
C LEU A 8 -5.38 -10.84 -2.65
N ASP A 9 -5.07 -11.60 -1.59
CA ASP A 9 -5.22 -11.17 -0.19
C ASP A 9 -3.82 -11.05 0.42
N GLN A 10 -3.30 -9.84 0.43
CA GLN A 10 -2.00 -9.53 0.99
C GLN A 10 -2.13 -9.16 2.47
N GLY A 11 -2.02 -10.12 3.36
CA GLY A 11 -2.10 -9.95 4.81
C GLY A 11 -0.79 -9.47 5.46
N THR A 12 -0.82 -9.25 6.77
CA THR A 12 0.37 -8.79 7.52
C THR A 12 1.45 -9.86 7.62
N THR A 13 1.07 -11.13 7.71
CA THR A 13 2.03 -12.25 7.94
C THR A 13 2.12 -13.21 6.76
N SER A 14 1.20 -13.12 5.82
CA SER A 14 1.15 -14.04 4.67
C SER A 14 0.46 -13.41 3.47
N SER A 15 0.81 -13.87 2.28
CA SER A 15 0.10 -13.61 1.04
C SER A 15 -0.80 -14.79 0.71
N ARG A 16 -2.03 -14.53 0.27
CA ARG A 16 -3.00 -15.53 -0.20
C ARG A 16 -3.49 -15.20 -1.59
N ALA A 17 -3.92 -16.22 -2.30
CA ALA A 17 -4.66 -16.08 -3.54
C ALA A 17 -5.84 -17.06 -3.52
N LEU A 18 -7.03 -16.57 -3.82
CA LEU A 18 -8.24 -17.35 -3.94
C LEU A 18 -8.75 -17.22 -5.38
N LEU A 19 -9.10 -18.35 -5.98
CA LEU A 19 -9.72 -18.38 -7.28
C LEU A 19 -11.21 -18.67 -7.10
N PHE A 20 -12.07 -17.73 -7.49
CA PHE A 20 -13.51 -17.84 -7.44
C PHE A 20 -14.05 -18.19 -8.82
N ASP A 21 -15.00 -19.12 -8.88
CA ASP A 21 -15.75 -19.46 -10.08
C ASP A 21 -16.93 -18.47 -10.33
N ALA A 22 -17.68 -18.71 -11.40
CA ALA A 22 -18.84 -17.88 -11.75
C ALA A 22 -20.03 -17.99 -10.76
N ALA A 23 -20.06 -19.03 -9.92
CA ALA A 23 -21.05 -19.18 -8.84
C ALA A 23 -20.61 -18.46 -7.53
N GLY A 24 -19.37 -17.95 -7.49
CA GLY A 24 -18.77 -17.33 -6.30
C GLY A 24 -18.18 -18.34 -5.33
N GLU A 25 -18.04 -19.60 -5.74
CA GLU A 25 -17.42 -20.64 -4.93
C GLU A 25 -15.90 -20.64 -5.08
N VAL A 26 -15.19 -21.01 -4.02
CA VAL A 26 -13.72 -21.06 -4.03
C VAL A 26 -13.25 -22.32 -4.77
N ALA A 27 -12.79 -22.16 -5.99
CA ALA A 27 -12.24 -23.24 -6.81
C ALA A 27 -10.84 -23.68 -6.35
N ALA A 28 -10.02 -22.74 -5.87
CA ALA A 28 -8.70 -23.03 -5.32
C ALA A 28 -8.24 -21.92 -4.36
N LEU A 29 -7.31 -22.29 -3.46
CA LEU A 29 -6.62 -21.41 -2.53
C LEU A 29 -5.13 -21.78 -2.48
N ALA A 30 -4.27 -20.78 -2.41
CA ALA A 30 -2.86 -20.93 -2.07
C ALA A 30 -2.45 -19.83 -1.09
N GLN A 31 -1.57 -20.16 -0.14
CA GLN A 31 -1.04 -19.24 0.87
C GLN A 31 0.45 -19.47 1.07
N GLN A 32 1.16 -18.39 1.42
CA GLN A 32 2.57 -18.40 1.79
C GLN A 32 2.85 -17.33 2.81
N GLU A 33 3.50 -17.70 3.89
CA GLU A 33 4.06 -16.75 4.85
C GLU A 33 5.31 -16.08 4.28
N PHE A 34 5.62 -14.88 4.78
CA PHE A 34 6.84 -14.14 4.49
C PHE A 34 7.45 -13.60 5.79
N ARG A 35 8.72 -13.21 5.71
CA ARG A 35 9.50 -12.83 6.88
C ARG A 35 9.02 -11.52 7.49
N GLN A 36 8.90 -11.51 8.82
CA GLN A 36 8.70 -10.31 9.64
C GLN A 36 10.04 -9.86 10.20
N ASN A 37 10.39 -8.58 10.04
CA ASN A 37 11.64 -8.02 10.54
C ASN A 37 11.36 -7.05 11.70
N TYR A 38 12.06 -7.24 12.82
CA TYR A 38 11.95 -6.42 14.03
C TYR A 38 13.34 -5.84 14.37
N PRO A 39 13.85 -4.82 13.62
CA PRO A 39 15.23 -4.36 13.74
C PRO A 39 15.53 -3.69 15.08
N ARG A 40 14.52 -3.09 15.73
CA ARG A 40 14.60 -2.42 17.04
C ARG A 40 13.28 -2.58 17.81
N PRO A 41 13.25 -2.37 19.13
CA PRO A 41 11.98 -2.33 19.86
C PRO A 41 11.00 -1.32 19.26
N GLY A 42 9.77 -1.76 19.00
CA GLY A 42 8.73 -0.96 18.39
C GLY A 42 8.84 -0.75 16.86
N TRP A 43 9.86 -1.27 16.21
CA TRP A 43 10.02 -1.22 14.76
C TRP A 43 9.53 -2.52 14.12
N VAL A 44 8.76 -2.41 13.06
CA VAL A 44 8.24 -3.54 12.29
C VAL A 44 8.40 -3.25 10.81
N GLU A 45 9.14 -4.11 10.11
CA GLU A 45 9.48 -3.92 8.71
C GLU A 45 9.21 -5.18 7.89
N HIS A 46 8.84 -4.98 6.63
CA HIS A 46 8.76 -6.04 5.63
C HIS A 46 9.66 -5.73 4.44
N ASP A 47 10.16 -6.78 3.78
CA ASP A 47 10.73 -6.66 2.45
C ASP A 47 9.58 -6.64 1.42
N ALA A 48 9.39 -5.48 0.76
CA ALA A 48 8.32 -5.32 -0.23
C ALA A 48 8.51 -6.22 -1.47
N ARG A 49 9.75 -6.59 -1.80
CA ARG A 49 10.05 -7.54 -2.88
C ARG A 49 9.68 -8.98 -2.50
N GLU A 50 9.94 -9.37 -1.26
CA GLU A 50 9.52 -10.68 -0.74
C GLU A 50 7.98 -10.78 -0.76
N ILE A 51 7.27 -9.73 -0.34
CA ILE A 51 5.81 -9.66 -0.42
C ILE A 51 5.32 -9.84 -1.86
N TRP A 52 5.90 -9.10 -2.81
CA TRP A 52 5.55 -9.25 -4.23
C TRP A 52 5.81 -10.66 -4.74
N SER A 53 6.98 -11.22 -4.46
CA SER A 53 7.36 -12.56 -4.87
C SER A 53 6.42 -13.63 -4.29
N ALA A 54 6.07 -13.51 -3.00
CA ALA A 54 5.14 -14.41 -2.33
C ALA A 54 3.73 -14.29 -2.94
N GLN A 55 3.24 -13.06 -3.17
CA GLN A 55 1.92 -12.84 -3.76
C GLN A 55 1.81 -13.38 -5.17
N TYR A 56 2.84 -13.17 -6.00
CA TYR A 56 2.90 -13.72 -7.36
C TYR A 56 2.96 -15.26 -7.34
N ALA A 57 3.74 -15.84 -6.44
CA ALA A 57 3.86 -17.30 -6.31
C ALA A 57 2.54 -17.94 -5.90
N VAL A 58 1.81 -17.36 -4.93
CA VAL A 58 0.49 -17.92 -4.51
C VAL A 58 -0.57 -17.73 -5.59
N ALA A 59 -0.53 -16.63 -6.35
CA ALA A 59 -1.42 -16.41 -7.50
C ALA A 59 -1.26 -17.53 -8.54
N ARG A 60 -0.02 -17.83 -8.91
CA ARG A 60 0.29 -18.94 -9.84
C ARG A 60 -0.14 -20.29 -9.29
N ARG A 61 0.18 -20.58 -8.04
CA ARG A 61 -0.20 -21.86 -7.40
C ARG A 61 -1.71 -22.06 -7.34
N ALA A 62 -2.49 -21.00 -7.08
CA ALA A 62 -3.95 -21.11 -7.08
C ALA A 62 -4.49 -21.54 -8.45
N LEU A 63 -3.95 -20.97 -9.56
CA LEU A 63 -4.30 -21.38 -10.92
C LEU A 63 -3.87 -22.84 -11.22
N GLU A 64 -2.66 -23.20 -10.82
CA GLU A 64 -2.14 -24.58 -10.98
C GLU A 64 -2.96 -25.61 -10.22
N HIS A 65 -3.35 -25.32 -8.96
CA HIS A 65 -4.21 -26.21 -8.15
C HIS A 65 -5.59 -26.42 -8.76
N ALA A 66 -6.15 -25.40 -9.40
CA ALA A 66 -7.44 -25.50 -10.08
C ALA A 66 -7.33 -26.11 -11.49
N GLY A 67 -6.13 -26.24 -12.05
CA GLY A 67 -5.92 -26.64 -13.43
C GLY A 67 -6.48 -25.62 -14.44
N VAL A 68 -6.49 -24.32 -14.07
CA VAL A 68 -7.10 -23.23 -14.85
C VAL A 68 -6.05 -22.45 -15.62
N ASP A 69 -6.29 -22.25 -16.93
CA ASP A 69 -5.49 -21.34 -17.76
C ASP A 69 -5.74 -19.88 -17.34
N VAL A 70 -4.68 -19.08 -17.24
CA VAL A 70 -4.74 -17.66 -16.93
C VAL A 70 -5.71 -16.88 -17.83
N LYS A 71 -5.87 -17.30 -19.09
CA LYS A 71 -6.83 -16.71 -20.05
C LYS A 71 -8.29 -16.87 -19.61
N SER A 72 -8.57 -17.76 -18.67
CA SER A 72 -9.92 -17.96 -18.09
C SER A 72 -10.18 -17.02 -16.91
N VAL A 73 -9.19 -16.25 -16.46
CA VAL A 73 -9.33 -15.25 -15.40
C VAL A 73 -9.89 -13.96 -16.02
N ALA A 74 -11.10 -13.58 -15.57
CA ALA A 74 -11.78 -12.38 -16.04
C ALA A 74 -11.22 -11.10 -15.41
N ALA A 75 -10.83 -11.19 -14.12
CA ALA A 75 -10.30 -10.05 -13.35
C ALA A 75 -9.41 -10.53 -12.20
N ILE A 76 -8.51 -9.64 -11.79
CA ILE A 76 -7.76 -9.74 -10.54
C ILE A 76 -8.36 -8.71 -9.57
N ALA A 77 -8.73 -9.14 -8.37
CA ALA A 77 -9.12 -8.28 -7.26
C ALA A 77 -8.03 -8.27 -6.19
N ILE A 78 -7.85 -7.14 -5.51
CA ILE A 78 -6.80 -6.98 -4.49
C ILE A 78 -7.44 -6.55 -3.17
N THR A 79 -7.08 -7.21 -2.08
CA THR A 79 -7.22 -6.73 -0.71
C THR A 79 -5.87 -6.83 -0.01
N ASN A 80 -5.62 -5.97 0.97
CA ASN A 80 -4.27 -5.85 1.53
C ASN A 80 -4.27 -5.40 3.00
N GLN A 81 -3.16 -5.65 3.70
CA GLN A 81 -2.84 -4.93 4.93
C GLN A 81 -2.78 -3.43 4.62
N ARG A 82 -3.60 -2.64 5.30
CA ARG A 82 -3.65 -1.19 5.08
C ARG A 82 -2.51 -0.49 5.84
N GLU A 83 -2.31 0.79 5.57
CA GLU A 83 -1.39 1.71 6.23
C GLU A 83 0.12 1.37 6.10
N THR A 84 0.46 0.13 5.78
CA THR A 84 1.85 -0.27 5.53
C THR A 84 2.41 0.52 4.36
N THR A 85 3.54 1.17 4.58
CA THR A 85 4.10 2.22 3.72
C THR A 85 5.28 1.70 2.92
N VAL A 86 5.21 1.81 1.60
CA VAL A 86 6.30 1.50 0.67
C VAL A 86 6.69 2.74 -0.11
N LEU A 87 7.99 3.02 -0.18
CA LEU A 87 8.56 4.00 -1.12
C LEU A 87 9.48 3.27 -2.10
N TRP A 88 9.35 3.59 -3.40
CA TRP A 88 10.18 2.99 -4.44
C TRP A 88 10.61 3.99 -5.50
N ASP A 89 11.68 3.66 -6.18
CA ASP A 89 12.20 4.41 -7.31
C ASP A 89 11.31 4.22 -8.54
N ARG A 90 10.84 5.31 -9.14
CA ARG A 90 9.93 5.29 -10.30
C ARG A 90 10.53 4.60 -11.52
N PHE A 91 11.84 4.70 -11.72
CA PHE A 91 12.50 4.25 -12.95
C PHE A 91 12.94 2.78 -12.87
N THR A 92 13.37 2.36 -11.68
CA THR A 92 13.83 0.99 -11.46
C THR A 92 12.76 0.07 -10.88
N GLY A 93 11.73 0.62 -10.24
CA GLY A 93 10.73 -0.13 -9.49
C GLY A 93 11.26 -0.69 -8.16
N GLU A 94 12.48 -0.30 -7.74
CA GLU A 94 13.13 -0.83 -6.55
C GLU A 94 12.70 -0.08 -5.29
N PRO A 95 12.29 -0.77 -4.21
CA PRO A 95 12.07 -0.13 -2.91
C PRO A 95 13.33 0.57 -2.42
N ILE A 96 13.20 1.81 -1.95
CA ILE A 96 14.36 2.59 -1.45
C ILE A 96 14.70 2.28 0.01
N ALA A 97 13.79 1.60 0.71
CA ALA A 97 13.92 1.14 2.09
C ALA A 97 12.95 -0.02 2.34
N PRO A 98 13.10 -0.79 3.44
CA PRO A 98 12.07 -1.72 3.88
C PRO A 98 10.71 -1.03 4.06
N ALA A 99 9.63 -1.74 3.77
CA ALA A 99 8.28 -1.27 4.03
C ALA A 99 8.05 -1.11 5.54
N ILE A 100 7.55 0.06 5.98
CA ILE A 100 7.22 0.28 7.39
C ILE A 100 5.79 -0.18 7.64
N VAL A 101 5.64 -1.18 8.51
CA VAL A 101 4.37 -1.85 8.77
C VAL A 101 3.46 -0.98 9.64
N TRP A 102 2.15 -1.15 9.55
CA TRP A 102 1.13 -0.43 10.32
C TRP A 102 1.33 -0.53 11.85
N GLN A 103 1.93 -1.62 12.33
CA GLN A 103 2.25 -1.87 13.75
C GLN A 103 3.46 -1.07 14.28
N ASP A 104 4.25 -0.49 13.35
CA ASP A 104 5.49 0.21 13.68
C ASP A 104 5.22 1.50 14.48
N ARG A 105 6.03 1.74 15.51
CA ARG A 105 5.88 2.87 16.43
C ARG A 105 7.05 3.87 16.36
N ARG A 106 7.96 3.76 15.36
CA ARG A 106 9.14 4.64 15.25
C ARG A 106 8.81 6.12 15.12
N THR A 107 7.61 6.45 14.68
CA THR A 107 7.15 7.83 14.48
C THR A 107 6.27 8.36 15.61
N ALA A 108 6.21 7.66 16.77
CA ALA A 108 5.38 8.06 17.90
C ALA A 108 5.74 9.47 18.43
N GLU A 109 7.03 9.78 18.56
CA GLU A 109 7.49 11.12 18.99
C GLU A 109 7.04 12.23 18.03
N ARG A 110 7.00 11.96 16.72
CA ARG A 110 6.48 12.92 15.73
C ARG A 110 4.99 13.16 15.91
N VAL A 111 4.23 12.12 16.23
CA VAL A 111 2.79 12.23 16.55
C VAL A 111 2.59 13.10 17.79
N GLU A 112 3.32 12.86 18.86
CA GLU A 112 3.27 13.67 20.08
C GLU A 112 3.59 15.14 19.81
N ALA A 113 4.59 15.42 18.97
CA ALA A 113 4.95 16.78 18.57
C ALA A 113 3.83 17.48 17.77
N LEU A 114 3.11 16.77 16.90
CA LEU A 114 1.96 17.30 16.15
C LEU A 114 0.75 17.55 17.06
N GLU A 115 0.49 16.67 18.03
CA GLU A 115 -0.55 16.87 19.04
C GLU A 115 -0.24 18.10 19.92
N ALA A 116 1.01 18.26 20.35
CA ALA A 116 1.44 19.43 21.12
C ALA A 116 1.32 20.75 20.35
N GLN A 117 1.37 20.72 19.03
CA GLN A 117 1.11 21.87 18.15
C GLN A 117 -0.41 22.14 17.96
N GLY A 118 -1.29 21.32 18.52
CA GLY A 118 -2.74 21.47 18.41
C GLY A 118 -3.32 21.05 17.06
N LEU A 119 -2.60 20.24 16.26
CA LEU A 119 -3.02 19.83 14.93
C LEU A 119 -4.02 18.66 14.93
N GLY A 120 -4.20 17.97 16.05
CA GLY A 120 -5.13 16.84 16.18
C GLY A 120 -6.56 17.13 15.69
N PRO A 121 -7.22 18.22 16.12
CA PRO A 121 -8.57 18.57 15.67
C PRO A 121 -8.67 18.83 14.16
N LEU A 122 -7.67 19.48 13.56
CA LEU A 122 -7.63 19.74 12.10
C LEU A 122 -7.53 18.43 11.33
N VAL A 123 -6.54 17.59 11.68
CA VAL A 123 -6.33 16.29 11.04
C VAL A 123 -7.58 15.41 11.18
N SER A 124 -8.15 15.32 12.39
CA SER A 124 -9.36 14.53 12.63
C SER A 124 -10.58 15.08 11.88
N GLY A 125 -10.71 16.40 11.77
CA GLY A 125 -11.81 17.04 11.04
C GLY A 125 -11.81 16.75 9.53
N LYS A 126 -10.61 16.60 8.93
CA LYS A 126 -10.43 16.27 7.51
C LYS A 126 -10.47 14.76 7.25
N THR A 127 -9.78 13.99 8.06
CA THR A 127 -9.54 12.56 7.80
C THR A 127 -10.49 11.62 8.53
N GLY A 128 -11.21 12.10 9.56
CA GLY A 128 -11.96 11.26 10.49
C GLY A 128 -11.11 10.42 11.42
N LEU A 129 -9.77 10.57 11.37
CA LEU A 129 -8.79 9.77 12.10
C LEU A 129 -8.11 10.62 13.17
N ARG A 130 -7.68 9.97 14.25
CA ARG A 130 -6.77 10.60 15.23
C ARG A 130 -5.34 10.59 14.71
N LEU A 131 -4.51 11.51 15.17
CA LEU A 131 -3.07 11.43 14.97
C LEU A 131 -2.54 10.15 15.65
N ASP A 132 -1.95 9.26 14.89
CA ASP A 132 -1.30 8.04 15.39
C ASP A 132 -0.21 7.57 14.41
N ALA A 133 0.87 7.01 14.96
CA ALA A 133 1.93 6.35 14.18
C ALA A 133 1.45 5.13 13.39
N TYR A 134 0.24 4.66 13.66
CA TYR A 134 -0.44 3.61 12.91
C TYR A 134 -0.56 3.94 11.41
N PHE A 135 -0.90 5.18 11.07
CA PHE A 135 -1.21 5.63 9.72
C PHE A 135 0.04 5.96 8.89
N SER A 136 -0.11 6.11 7.56
CA SER A 136 1.02 6.16 6.64
C SER A 136 1.81 7.48 6.68
N ALA A 137 1.16 8.63 6.92
CA ALA A 137 1.77 9.96 6.73
C ALA A 137 3.09 10.14 7.47
N THR A 138 3.13 9.84 8.78
CA THR A 138 4.36 10.00 9.58
C THR A 138 5.46 9.04 9.15
N LYS A 139 5.11 7.86 8.62
CA LYS A 139 6.08 6.89 8.09
C LYS A 139 6.70 7.38 6.78
N ILE A 140 5.89 7.99 5.90
CA ILE A 140 6.39 8.62 4.67
C ILE A 140 7.34 9.74 5.02
N GLU A 141 6.94 10.67 5.91
CA GLU A 141 7.77 11.78 6.38
C GLU A 141 9.11 11.26 6.93
N TRP A 142 9.05 10.22 7.77
CA TRP A 142 10.24 9.60 8.35
C TRP A 142 11.18 9.03 7.28
N LEU A 143 10.65 8.29 6.31
CA LEU A 143 11.46 7.73 5.22
C LEU A 143 12.12 8.83 4.38
N LEU A 144 11.40 9.90 4.06
CA LEU A 144 11.94 11.04 3.30
C LEU A 144 13.08 11.75 4.04
N ASP A 145 13.04 11.78 5.38
CA ASP A 145 14.05 12.43 6.20
C ASP A 145 15.26 11.52 6.50
N HIS A 146 15.08 10.18 6.50
CA HIS A 146 16.16 9.25 6.91
C HIS A 146 16.82 8.51 5.75
N VAL A 147 16.21 8.47 4.57
CA VAL A 147 16.83 7.91 3.36
C VAL A 147 17.51 9.03 2.59
N SER A 148 18.84 8.92 2.41
CA SER A 148 19.65 9.95 1.77
C SER A 148 19.11 10.33 0.37
N GLY A 149 18.86 11.62 0.16
CA GLY A 149 18.37 12.17 -1.10
C GLY A 149 16.90 11.87 -1.43
N ALA A 150 16.19 11.11 -0.58
CA ALA A 150 14.82 10.69 -0.89
C ALA A 150 13.86 11.88 -1.03
N ARG A 151 13.94 12.89 -0.14
CA ARG A 151 13.07 14.06 -0.19
C ARG A 151 13.21 14.83 -1.50
N GLN A 152 14.44 15.16 -1.90
CA GLN A 152 14.71 15.90 -3.15
C GLN A 152 14.24 15.11 -4.38
N ARG A 153 14.39 13.79 -4.37
CA ARG A 153 13.93 12.92 -5.44
C ARG A 153 12.40 12.80 -5.46
N ALA A 154 11.76 12.76 -4.30
CA ALA A 154 10.30 12.74 -4.19
C ALA A 154 9.67 14.05 -4.70
N GLU A 155 10.27 15.20 -4.41
CA GLU A 155 9.85 16.52 -4.96
C GLU A 155 9.88 16.55 -6.49
N LYS A 156 10.81 15.81 -7.12
CA LYS A 156 10.90 15.65 -8.58
C LYS A 156 9.99 14.55 -9.12
N GLY A 157 9.26 13.84 -8.27
CA GLY A 157 8.44 12.70 -8.66
C GLY A 157 9.23 11.45 -9.09
N GLU A 158 10.50 11.35 -8.67
CA GLU A 158 11.38 10.21 -8.94
C GLU A 158 11.21 9.07 -7.93
N ILE A 159 10.65 9.37 -6.75
CA ILE A 159 10.24 8.42 -5.73
C ILE A 159 8.72 8.39 -5.69
N LEU A 160 8.16 7.19 -5.66
CA LEU A 160 6.73 6.95 -5.53
C LEU A 160 6.41 6.38 -4.14
N PHE A 161 5.22 6.72 -3.65
CA PHE A 161 4.63 6.15 -2.45
C PHE A 161 3.45 5.27 -2.81
N GLY A 162 3.25 4.21 -2.03
CA GLY A 162 2.02 3.43 -2.02
C GLY A 162 1.82 2.66 -0.73
N THR A 163 0.58 2.36 -0.45
CA THR A 163 0.17 1.24 0.39
C THR A 163 0.32 -0.06 -0.40
N MET A 164 0.08 -1.22 0.21
CA MET A 164 0.36 -2.50 -0.45
C MET A 164 -0.45 -2.73 -1.74
N ASP A 165 -1.67 -2.19 -1.84
CA ASP A 165 -2.44 -2.20 -3.09
C ASP A 165 -1.69 -1.54 -4.24
N SER A 166 -1.20 -0.30 -4.03
CA SER A 166 -0.42 0.44 -5.03
C SER A 166 0.85 -0.32 -5.44
N TRP A 167 1.55 -0.90 -4.46
CA TRP A 167 2.74 -1.70 -4.71
C TRP A 167 2.45 -2.94 -5.56
N LEU A 168 1.36 -3.65 -5.27
CA LEU A 168 0.94 -4.82 -6.05
C LEU A 168 0.50 -4.42 -7.46
N ILE A 169 -0.31 -3.36 -7.60
CA ILE A 169 -0.76 -2.85 -8.91
C ILE A 169 0.43 -2.41 -9.76
N TRP A 170 1.37 -1.65 -9.18
CA TRP A 170 2.60 -1.24 -9.85
C TRP A 170 3.36 -2.42 -10.45
N ASN A 171 3.54 -3.48 -9.67
CA ASN A 171 4.26 -4.68 -10.14
C ASN A 171 3.45 -5.50 -11.15
N LEU A 172 2.13 -5.67 -10.95
CA LEU A 172 1.24 -6.36 -11.89
C LEU A 172 1.19 -5.68 -13.25
N THR A 173 1.19 -4.34 -13.27
CA THR A 173 1.12 -3.52 -14.48
C THR A 173 2.51 -3.16 -15.04
N ARG A 174 3.58 -3.67 -14.45
CA ARG A 174 4.97 -3.38 -14.83
C ARG A 174 5.29 -1.87 -14.85
N GLY A 175 4.76 -1.15 -13.87
CA GLY A 175 4.97 0.28 -13.71
C GLY A 175 4.06 1.18 -14.56
N ALA A 176 3.07 0.62 -15.26
CA ALA A 176 2.15 1.41 -16.07
C ALA A 176 1.15 2.19 -15.21
N GLU A 177 0.71 1.63 -14.08
CA GLU A 177 -0.30 2.23 -13.22
C GLU A 177 0.24 2.51 -11.81
N HIS A 178 0.09 3.75 -11.36
CA HIS A 178 0.37 4.20 -10.00
C HIS A 178 -0.92 4.71 -9.37
N VAL A 179 -1.67 3.81 -8.76
CA VAL A 179 -3.00 4.06 -8.22
C VAL A 179 -3.17 3.44 -6.85
N THR A 180 -4.08 3.99 -6.06
CA THR A 180 -4.62 3.43 -4.82
C THR A 180 -6.14 3.55 -4.85
N ASP A 181 -6.83 2.85 -3.97
CA ASP A 181 -8.26 3.01 -3.82
C ASP A 181 -8.64 3.97 -2.68
N THR A 182 -9.91 4.39 -2.65
CA THR A 182 -10.43 5.29 -1.61
C THR A 182 -10.30 4.69 -0.22
N THR A 183 -10.38 3.36 -0.06
CA THR A 183 -10.29 2.71 1.27
C THR A 183 -8.87 2.71 1.81
N ASN A 184 -7.85 2.56 0.97
CA ASN A 184 -6.45 2.68 1.37
C ASN A 184 -6.06 4.16 1.55
N ALA A 185 -6.43 5.05 0.62
CA ALA A 185 -6.15 6.49 0.72
C ALA A 185 -6.69 7.09 2.02
N SER A 186 -7.91 6.74 2.42
CA SER A 186 -8.55 7.22 3.66
C SER A 186 -7.79 6.83 4.95
N ARG A 187 -6.86 5.88 4.88
CA ARG A 187 -6.08 5.41 6.03
C ARG A 187 -4.67 5.98 6.10
N THR A 188 -4.37 7.00 5.30
CA THR A 188 -3.02 7.57 5.22
C THR A 188 -2.78 8.79 6.09
N LEU A 189 -3.80 9.46 6.62
CA LEU A 189 -3.83 10.83 7.17
C LEU A 189 -3.57 11.94 6.11
N LEU A 190 -3.66 11.62 4.82
CA LEU A 190 -3.39 12.58 3.73
C LEU A 190 -4.60 12.84 2.85
N CYS A 191 -5.67 12.06 3.02
CA CYS A 191 -6.89 12.13 2.22
C CYS A 191 -8.00 12.85 3.00
N ASP A 192 -8.60 13.88 2.41
CA ASP A 192 -9.83 14.49 2.93
C ASP A 192 -11.03 13.61 2.58
N LEU A 193 -11.76 13.17 3.62
CA LEU A 193 -12.91 12.25 3.45
C LEU A 193 -14.10 12.85 2.71
N ARG A 194 -14.22 14.19 2.64
CA ARG A 194 -15.36 14.85 1.98
C ARG A 194 -15.14 14.91 0.47
N SER A 195 -13.89 15.21 0.07
CA SER A 195 -13.52 15.25 -1.35
C SER A 195 -13.10 13.90 -1.90
N GLY A 196 -12.62 12.98 -1.05
CA GLY A 196 -11.99 11.72 -1.45
C GLY A 196 -10.66 11.91 -2.18
N GLN A 197 -10.00 13.05 -1.96
CA GLN A 197 -8.75 13.43 -2.63
C GLN A 197 -7.63 13.70 -1.63
N TRP A 198 -6.38 13.69 -2.12
CA TRP A 198 -5.23 14.15 -1.35
C TRP A 198 -5.39 15.63 -0.98
N ASP A 199 -5.21 15.98 0.27
CA ASP A 199 -5.41 17.33 0.81
C ASP A 199 -4.08 18.06 0.98
N ASP A 200 -3.95 19.24 0.34
CA ASP A 200 -2.69 20.01 0.33
C ASP A 200 -2.26 20.45 1.74
N GLU A 201 -3.20 20.84 2.61
CA GLU A 201 -2.87 21.25 3.98
C GLU A 201 -2.33 20.06 4.81
N LEU A 202 -2.89 18.87 4.62
CA LEU A 202 -2.35 17.64 5.24
C LEU A 202 -0.97 17.30 4.67
N LEU A 203 -0.77 17.44 3.35
CA LEU A 203 0.53 17.23 2.73
C LEU A 203 1.59 18.19 3.28
N ASP A 204 1.25 19.45 3.49
CA ASP A 204 2.14 20.46 4.08
C ASP A 204 2.50 20.15 5.53
N ILE A 205 1.51 19.73 6.36
CA ILE A 205 1.73 19.35 7.77
C ILE A 205 2.75 18.22 7.89
N PHE A 206 2.63 17.20 7.03
CA PHE A 206 3.54 16.04 7.01
C PHE A 206 4.72 16.22 6.04
N ARG A 207 4.84 17.38 5.39
CA ARG A 207 5.92 17.71 4.45
C ARG A 207 6.10 16.66 3.35
N ILE A 208 4.98 16.21 2.77
CA ILE A 208 4.95 15.15 1.75
C ILE A 208 4.72 15.76 0.37
N PRO A 209 5.65 15.59 -0.59
CA PRO A 209 5.48 16.07 -1.96
C PRO A 209 4.32 15.36 -2.67
N ARG A 210 3.37 16.14 -3.22
CA ARG A 210 2.23 15.59 -3.99
C ARG A 210 2.67 14.72 -5.16
N ALA A 211 3.82 15.02 -5.78
CA ALA A 211 4.34 14.34 -6.97
C ALA A 211 4.63 12.84 -6.75
N MET A 212 4.76 12.40 -5.48
CA MET A 212 5.03 11.00 -5.15
C MET A 212 3.76 10.17 -4.88
N LEU A 213 2.58 10.80 -4.84
CA LEU A 213 1.34 10.14 -4.45
C LEU A 213 0.64 9.45 -5.63
N PRO A 214 0.02 8.28 -5.41
CA PRO A 214 -0.78 7.59 -6.43
C PRO A 214 -2.06 8.36 -6.75
N ARG A 215 -2.64 8.11 -7.92
CA ARG A 215 -4.00 8.55 -8.25
C ARG A 215 -5.00 7.75 -7.41
N ILE A 216 -5.98 8.42 -6.81
CA ILE A 216 -7.06 7.75 -6.04
C ILE A 216 -8.16 7.35 -7.01
N GLU A 217 -8.52 6.07 -6.99
CA GLU A 217 -9.58 5.49 -7.80
C GLU A 217 -10.68 4.88 -6.91
N PRO A 218 -11.90 4.67 -7.43
CA PRO A 218 -12.91 3.90 -6.73
C PRO A 218 -12.43 2.47 -6.44
N SER A 219 -12.81 1.90 -5.29
CA SER A 219 -12.46 0.52 -4.90
C SER A 219 -13.07 -0.55 -5.83
N SER A 220 -14.09 -0.18 -6.60
CA SER A 220 -14.70 -1.03 -7.64
C SER A 220 -14.52 -0.37 -9.00
N GLY A 221 -13.65 -0.94 -9.82
CA GLY A 221 -13.35 -0.43 -11.16
C GLY A 221 -12.12 -1.12 -11.75
N VAL A 222 -11.92 -0.96 -13.05
CA VAL A 222 -10.72 -1.47 -13.73
C VAL A 222 -9.66 -0.38 -13.69
N VAL A 223 -8.53 -0.68 -13.06
CA VAL A 223 -7.41 0.27 -12.90
C VAL A 223 -6.21 -0.07 -13.80
N GLY A 224 -6.24 -1.21 -14.48
CA GLY A 224 -5.18 -1.65 -15.42
C GLY A 224 -5.56 -2.96 -16.10
N CYS A 225 -4.85 -3.30 -17.20
CA CYS A 225 -5.03 -4.52 -17.97
C CYS A 225 -3.67 -5.20 -18.20
#